data_cf47566fdc39f7c86944da9335f1bcd9
#
_entry.id   cf47566fdc39f7c86944da9335f1bcd9
#
_cell.length_a   1.000
_cell.length_b   1.000
_cell.length_c   1.000
_cell.angle_alpha   90.00
_cell.angle_beta   90.00
_cell.angle_gamma   90.00
#
_symmetry.space_group_name_H-M   'P 1'
#
loop_
_entity.id
_entity.type
_entity.pdbx_description
1 polymer ?
#
loop_
_entity_poly.entity_id
_entity_poly.type
_entity_poly.pdbx_seq_one_letter_code
_entity_poly.pdbx_strand_id
1 'polypeptide(L)'
;MKKIISLMIACVLLACGKKEKQNPSIMIFDDSLENIINSSAEIEYLVDSLNVAEGPLWDVKSNSLLFTHITENAIYKWNEIDGHSKYISPSGYTNYAP
;
A
#
# COMPACT_ATOMS: atom_id res chain seq x y z
N MET A 1 -30.46 -27.86 35.32
CA MET A 1 -29.85 -28.21 34.02
C MET A 1 -30.04 -27.17 32.93
N LYS A 2 -31.01 -26.25 32.99
CA LYS A 2 -31.23 -25.21 31.95
C LYS A 2 -30.31 -23.98 32.02
N LYS A 3 -29.56 -23.78 33.11
CA LYS A 3 -28.68 -22.60 33.29
C LYS A 3 -27.23 -22.81 32.83
N ILE A 4 -26.79 -24.06 32.60
CA ILE A 4 -25.42 -24.39 32.18
C ILE A 4 -25.26 -24.31 30.67
N ILE A 5 -26.32 -24.53 29.91
CA ILE A 5 -26.31 -24.46 28.44
C ILE A 5 -26.21 -23.03 27.93
N SER A 6 -26.75 -22.05 28.70
CA SER A 6 -26.71 -20.62 28.30
C SER A 6 -25.33 -19.98 28.42
N LEU A 7 -24.43 -20.55 29.23
CA LEU A 7 -23.07 -20.02 29.42
C LEU A 7 -22.09 -20.49 28.34
N MET A 8 -22.38 -21.63 27.70
CA MET A 8 -21.50 -22.19 26.65
C MET A 8 -21.65 -21.53 25.28
N ILE A 9 -22.76 -20.86 25.02
CA ILE A 9 -23.02 -20.19 23.73
C ILE A 9 -22.35 -18.81 23.66
N ALA A 10 -22.03 -18.19 24.79
CA ALA A 10 -21.41 -16.86 24.84
C ALA A 10 -19.90 -16.84 24.48
N CYS A 11 -19.20 -17.99 24.48
CA CYS A 11 -17.75 -18.05 24.22
C CYS A 11 -17.37 -18.23 22.75
N VAL A 12 -18.30 -18.41 21.83
CA VAL A 12 -17.99 -18.75 20.42
C VAL A 12 -17.87 -17.50 19.52
N LEU A 13 -18.22 -16.29 19.98
CA LEU A 13 -18.27 -15.10 19.15
C LEU A 13 -17.02 -14.18 19.21
N LEU A 14 -15.95 -14.58 19.88
CA LEU A 14 -14.74 -13.74 20.04
C LEU A 14 -13.55 -14.16 19.19
N ALA A 15 -13.70 -15.09 18.25
CA ALA A 15 -12.65 -15.50 17.33
C ALA A 15 -12.75 -14.76 15.98
N CYS A 16 -12.95 -13.45 15.99
CA CYS A 16 -12.68 -12.63 14.82
C CYS A 16 -11.19 -12.28 14.84
N GLY A 17 -10.35 -13.25 14.49
CA GLY A 17 -8.93 -13.04 14.29
C GLY A 17 -8.75 -12.01 13.19
N LYS A 18 -8.30 -10.79 13.53
CA LYS A 18 -7.71 -9.89 12.57
C LYS A 18 -6.61 -10.69 11.87
N LYS A 19 -6.73 -10.91 10.56
CA LYS A 19 -5.59 -11.36 9.76
C LYS A 19 -4.55 -10.25 9.88
N GLU A 20 -3.51 -10.48 10.68
CA GLU A 20 -2.29 -9.69 10.62
C GLU A 20 -1.81 -9.76 9.17
N LYS A 21 -1.79 -8.63 8.49
CA LYS A 21 -1.08 -8.50 7.22
C LYS A 21 0.40 -8.77 7.57
N GLN A 22 0.92 -9.94 7.20
CA GLN A 22 2.35 -10.20 7.31
C GLN A 22 3.04 -9.22 6.36
N ASN A 23 3.70 -8.22 6.92
CA ASN A 23 4.59 -7.38 6.14
C ASN A 23 5.76 -8.23 5.65
N PRO A 24 6.05 -8.27 4.35
CA PRO A 24 7.21 -8.96 3.85
C PRO A 24 8.46 -8.34 4.48
N SER A 25 9.34 -9.18 5.03
CA SER A 25 10.62 -8.73 5.58
C SER A 25 11.63 -8.47 4.46
N ILE A 26 12.48 -7.46 4.66
CA ILE A 26 13.62 -7.20 3.77
C ILE A 26 14.72 -8.21 4.10
N MET A 27 15.18 -8.97 3.09
CA MET A 27 16.35 -9.83 3.20
C MET A 27 17.52 -9.17 2.48
N ILE A 28 18.59 -8.92 3.22
CA ILE A 28 19.84 -8.35 2.69
C ILE A 28 20.77 -9.50 2.30
N PHE A 29 21.18 -9.54 1.04
CA PHE A 29 22.09 -10.55 0.50
C PHE A 29 23.52 -10.05 0.32
N ASP A 30 23.75 -8.74 0.47
CA ASP A 30 25.03 -8.08 0.37
C ASP A 30 25.11 -6.98 1.44
N ASP A 31 26.11 -7.07 2.31
CA ASP A 31 26.27 -6.16 3.45
C ASP A 31 26.42 -4.69 3.03
N SER A 32 26.86 -4.42 1.80
CA SER A 32 26.93 -3.06 1.27
C SER A 32 25.57 -2.36 1.15
N LEU A 33 24.49 -3.13 1.06
CA LEU A 33 23.12 -2.60 1.02
C LEU A 33 22.66 -1.99 2.34
N GLU A 34 23.28 -2.36 3.46
CA GLU A 34 22.95 -1.76 4.78
C GLU A 34 23.25 -0.26 4.83
N ASN A 35 24.13 0.24 3.94
CA ASN A 35 24.39 1.67 3.79
C ASN A 35 23.26 2.43 3.06
N ILE A 36 22.36 1.71 2.37
CA ILE A 36 21.30 2.26 1.54
C ILE A 36 19.93 1.97 2.14
N ILE A 37 19.74 0.75 2.63
CA ILE A 37 18.45 0.27 3.17
C ILE A 37 18.70 -0.20 4.60
N ASN A 38 17.92 0.33 5.54
CA ASN A 38 17.93 -0.19 6.90
C ASN A 38 17.29 -1.59 6.93
N SER A 39 18.01 -2.59 7.45
CA SER A 39 17.52 -3.97 7.57
C SER A 39 16.24 -4.10 8.43
N SER A 40 16.00 -3.14 9.33
CA SER A 40 14.78 -3.06 10.14
C SER A 40 13.67 -2.24 9.50
N ALA A 41 13.84 -1.74 8.25
CA ALA A 41 12.78 -1.03 7.57
C ALA A 41 11.60 -1.96 7.26
N GLU A 42 10.40 -1.46 7.44
CA GLU A 42 9.18 -2.17 7.13
C GLU A 42 8.67 -1.77 5.75
N ILE A 43 8.05 -2.74 5.05
CA ILE A 43 7.37 -2.45 3.79
C ILE A 43 5.97 -1.97 4.11
N GLU A 44 5.66 -0.77 3.68
CA GLU A 44 4.36 -0.14 3.87
C GLU A 44 3.54 -0.17 2.57
N TYR A 45 2.26 -0.51 2.70
CA TYR A 45 1.31 -0.46 1.59
C TYR A 45 0.62 0.90 1.59
N LEU A 46 1.02 1.79 0.70
CA LEU A 46 0.50 3.15 0.61
C LEU A 46 -0.82 3.24 -0.14
N VAL A 47 -0.99 2.44 -1.20
CA VAL A 47 -2.17 2.46 -2.08
C VAL A 47 -2.54 1.04 -2.48
N ASP A 48 -3.82 0.72 -2.39
CA ASP A 48 -4.40 -0.54 -2.86
C ASP A 48 -5.11 -0.36 -4.21
N SER A 49 -5.41 -1.49 -4.86
CA SER A 49 -6.32 -1.57 -6.01
C SER A 49 -5.83 -0.90 -7.31
N LEU A 50 -4.52 -0.72 -7.45
CA LEU A 50 -3.92 -0.30 -8.71
C LEU A 50 -3.63 -1.52 -9.58
N ASN A 51 -4.09 -1.50 -10.84
CA ASN A 51 -3.81 -2.60 -11.77
C ASN A 51 -2.35 -2.63 -12.19
N VAL A 52 -1.82 -1.49 -12.64
CA VAL A 52 -0.41 -1.33 -13.01
C VAL A 52 0.05 0.06 -12.58
N ALA A 53 0.95 0.12 -11.63
CA ALA A 53 1.59 1.36 -11.18
C ALA A 53 3.10 1.26 -11.41
N GLU A 54 3.69 2.33 -11.90
CA GLU A 54 5.14 2.41 -12.16
C GLU A 54 5.70 3.81 -11.99
N GLY A 55 7.02 3.95 -12.12
CA GLY A 55 7.72 5.23 -12.12
C GLY A 55 7.55 6.04 -10.85
N PRO A 56 7.77 5.48 -9.65
CA PRO A 56 7.64 6.23 -8.41
C PRO A 56 8.67 7.36 -8.34
N LEU A 57 8.23 8.56 -8.05
CA LEU A 57 9.04 9.75 -7.87
C LEU A 57 8.62 10.50 -6.61
N TRP A 58 9.55 10.75 -5.71
CA TRP A 58 9.29 11.59 -4.55
C TRP A 58 9.44 13.07 -4.90
N ASP A 59 8.36 13.83 -4.85
CA ASP A 59 8.38 15.28 -4.98
C ASP A 59 8.59 15.95 -3.63
N VAL A 60 9.81 16.43 -3.41
CA VAL A 60 10.21 17.08 -2.16
C VAL A 60 9.39 18.34 -1.86
N LYS A 61 8.99 19.10 -2.90
CA LYS A 61 8.26 20.36 -2.72
C LYS A 61 6.87 20.15 -2.15
N SER A 62 6.17 19.15 -2.65
CA SER A 62 4.81 18.83 -2.20
C SER A 62 4.79 17.75 -1.13
N ASN A 63 5.95 17.23 -0.71
CA ASN A 63 6.08 16.10 0.21
C ASN A 63 5.16 14.94 -0.19
N SER A 64 5.26 14.51 -1.44
CA SER A 64 4.33 13.56 -2.03
C SER A 64 5.02 12.57 -2.94
N LEU A 65 4.49 11.36 -3.00
CA LEU A 65 4.88 10.36 -3.98
C LEU A 65 4.03 10.55 -5.25
N LEU A 66 4.70 10.71 -6.38
CA LEU A 66 4.08 10.68 -7.71
C LEU A 66 4.33 9.30 -8.32
N PHE A 67 3.34 8.76 -9.02
CA PHE A 67 3.48 7.50 -9.73
C PHE A 67 2.48 7.42 -10.90
N THR A 68 2.85 6.67 -11.94
CA THR A 68 1.98 6.49 -13.12
C THR A 68 1.03 5.34 -12.90
N HIS A 69 -0.26 5.53 -13.18
CA HIS A 69 -1.25 4.48 -13.32
C HIS A 69 -1.55 4.29 -14.81
N ILE A 70 -0.91 3.27 -15.41
CA ILE A 70 -0.87 3.07 -16.87
C ILE A 70 -2.28 2.90 -17.45
N THR A 71 -3.07 2.02 -16.86
CA THR A 71 -4.40 1.68 -17.38
C THR A 71 -5.38 2.85 -17.39
N GLU A 72 -5.15 3.85 -16.55
CA GLU A 72 -5.96 5.07 -16.52
C GLU A 72 -5.34 6.25 -17.28
N ASN A 73 -4.17 6.06 -17.89
CA ASN A 73 -3.42 7.14 -18.53
C ASN A 73 -3.32 8.38 -17.63
N ALA A 74 -2.87 8.14 -16.39
CA ALA A 74 -2.85 9.18 -15.37
C ALA A 74 -1.59 9.10 -14.50
N ILE A 75 -1.15 10.25 -14.00
CA ILE A 75 -0.22 10.33 -12.88
C ILE A 75 -1.04 10.56 -11.62
N TYR A 76 -0.76 9.76 -10.61
CA TYR A 76 -1.33 9.89 -9.29
C TYR A 76 -0.34 10.54 -8.34
N LYS A 77 -0.86 11.12 -7.29
CA LYS A 77 -0.13 11.71 -6.17
C LYS A 77 -0.64 11.13 -4.88
N TRP A 78 0.27 10.74 -4.00
CA TRP A 78 -0.05 10.27 -2.65
C TRP A 78 0.75 11.06 -1.61
N ASN A 79 0.13 11.35 -0.47
CA ASN A 79 0.78 11.80 0.75
C ASN A 79 0.04 11.25 1.98
N GLU A 80 0.65 11.36 3.15
CA GLU A 80 0.11 10.82 4.40
C GLU A 80 -1.20 11.51 4.85
N ILE A 81 -1.41 12.75 4.46
CA ILE A 81 -2.54 13.57 4.93
C ILE A 81 -3.78 13.31 4.08
N ASP A 82 -3.63 13.35 2.76
CA ASP A 82 -4.75 13.35 1.81
C ASP A 82 -4.97 11.96 1.19
N GLY A 83 -4.04 11.01 1.42
CA GLY A 83 -4.04 9.75 0.71
C GLY A 83 -3.65 9.93 -0.76
N HIS A 84 -4.24 9.12 -1.66
CA HIS A 84 -3.94 9.20 -3.08
C HIS A 84 -5.06 9.87 -3.88
N SER A 85 -4.67 10.59 -4.92
CA SER A 85 -5.59 11.24 -5.86
C SER A 85 -4.97 11.34 -7.26
N LYS A 86 -5.82 11.49 -8.26
CA LYS A 86 -5.39 11.73 -9.64
C LYS A 86 -4.79 13.15 -9.75
N TYR A 87 -3.54 13.23 -10.17
CA TYR A 87 -2.80 14.49 -10.26
C TYR A 87 -2.79 15.07 -11.68
N ILE A 88 -2.51 14.24 -12.69
CA ILE A 88 -2.52 14.61 -14.10
C ILE A 88 -3.26 13.55 -14.90
N SER A 89 -4.18 13.94 -15.77
CA SER A 89 -4.84 13.07 -16.75
C SER A 89 -5.27 13.90 -17.96
N PRO A 90 -4.97 13.46 -19.19
CA PRO A 90 -4.12 12.32 -19.55
C PRO A 90 -2.65 12.54 -19.20
N SER A 91 -1.91 11.45 -18.93
CA SER A 91 -0.49 11.53 -18.54
C SER A 91 0.49 11.59 -19.71
N GLY A 92 -0.01 11.65 -20.93
CA GLY A 92 0.79 11.77 -22.15
C GLY A 92 0.19 11.07 -23.36
N TYR A 93 -0.55 9.99 -23.19
CA TYR A 93 -1.22 9.33 -24.30
C TYR A 93 -2.50 10.08 -24.68
N THR A 94 -2.52 10.64 -25.89
CA THR A 94 -3.61 11.50 -26.39
C THR A 94 -4.43 10.84 -27.51
N ASN A 95 -4.24 9.55 -27.77
CA ASN A 95 -4.79 8.80 -28.91
C ASN A 95 -4.31 9.27 -30.30
N TYR A 96 -3.35 10.19 -30.35
CA TYR A 96 -2.71 10.53 -31.61
C TYR A 96 -1.37 9.79 -31.69
N ALA A 97 -1.32 8.75 -32.52
CA ALA A 97 -0.03 8.28 -33.04
C ALA A 97 0.47 9.31 -34.07
N PRO A 98 1.74 9.69 -34.06
CA PRO A 98 2.34 10.52 -35.12
C PRO A 98 2.34 9.81 -36.47
#